data_eb0bd30b413a17fd7e34eae27866ce7f
#
_entry.id   eb0bd30b413a17fd7e34eae27866ce7f
#
_cell.length_a   1.000
_cell.length_b   1.000
_cell.length_c   1.000
_cell.angle_alpha   90.00
_cell.angle_beta   90.00
_cell.angle_gamma   90.00
#
_symmetry.space_group_name_H-M   'P 1'
#
loop_
_entity.id
_entity.type
_entity.pdbx_description
1 polymer ?
#
loop_
_entity_poly.entity_id
_entity_poly.type
_entity_poly.pdbx_seq_one_letter_code
_entity_poly.pdbx_strand_id
1 'polypeptide(L)'
;MLIFTTEGPAGVSHATADGIAEIVDARPEVTRVDTEIIRDWFAHLNWGPEKLIEEREFIREHMRMGYTTEVSGNWSVINEIYENGIRRVRKEFPHVADITMLGGHSSHSYQTGTNMYFVYDYNVVDCTIEEEREKYHIPINAIFVEEALKAGGSMCHHHGIGKYRAPWTAEEHGTAYRLMQGLKNEFDPNGIMNLGTIYPVEDD
;
A
#
# COMPACT_ATOMS: atom_id res chain seq x y z
N MET A 1 -6.93 14.30 5.92
CA MET A 1 -8.20 14.69 5.27
C MET A 1 -9.00 13.43 5.01
N LEU A 2 -10.30 13.44 5.25
CA LEU A 2 -11.21 12.31 4.98
C LEU A 2 -12.20 12.74 3.90
N ILE A 3 -12.39 11.91 2.88
CA ILE A 3 -13.27 12.18 1.74
C ILE A 3 -14.35 11.09 1.73
N PHE A 4 -15.59 11.48 1.59
CA PHE A 4 -16.72 10.57 1.43
C PHE A 4 -17.39 10.79 0.08
N THR A 5 -17.70 9.70 -0.59
CA THR A 5 -18.61 9.67 -1.73
C THR A 5 -19.79 8.78 -1.40
N THR A 6 -20.97 9.19 -1.80
CA THR A 6 -22.19 8.40 -1.64
C THR A 6 -22.79 8.13 -3.02
N GLU A 7 -23.03 6.87 -3.32
CA GLU A 7 -23.53 6.42 -4.62
C GLU A 7 -24.79 5.57 -4.48
N GLY A 8 -25.58 5.50 -5.54
CA GLY A 8 -26.79 4.70 -5.60
C GLY A 8 -28.04 5.50 -5.93
N PRO A 9 -29.25 4.95 -5.73
CA PRO A 9 -30.52 5.66 -5.90
C PRO A 9 -30.53 6.93 -5.05
N ALA A 10 -31.02 8.04 -5.60
CA ALA A 10 -30.94 9.38 -4.98
C ALA A 10 -31.36 9.41 -3.51
N GLY A 11 -32.46 8.74 -3.15
CA GLY A 11 -32.95 8.70 -1.76
C GLY A 11 -31.97 8.03 -0.80
N VAL A 12 -31.29 6.96 -1.22
CA VAL A 12 -30.26 6.26 -0.41
C VAL A 12 -29.01 7.11 -0.30
N SER A 13 -28.55 7.64 -1.43
CA SER A 13 -27.34 8.49 -1.47
C SER A 13 -27.49 9.73 -0.59
N HIS A 14 -28.62 10.43 -0.66
CA HIS A 14 -28.89 11.59 0.17
C HIS A 14 -28.98 11.23 1.66
N ALA A 15 -29.75 10.19 2.02
CA ALA A 15 -29.87 9.78 3.42
C ALA A 15 -28.52 9.38 4.04
N THR A 16 -27.64 8.73 3.25
CA THR A 16 -26.30 8.39 3.68
C THR A 16 -25.44 9.66 3.87
N ALA A 17 -25.51 10.60 2.93
CA ALA A 17 -24.80 11.87 3.03
C ALA A 17 -25.22 12.68 4.28
N ASP A 18 -26.53 12.73 4.53
CA ASP A 18 -27.12 13.40 5.70
C ASP A 18 -26.63 12.74 7.01
N GLY A 19 -26.64 11.41 7.09
CA GLY A 19 -26.13 10.69 8.26
C GLY A 19 -24.62 10.91 8.50
N ILE A 20 -23.80 10.97 7.44
CA ILE A 20 -22.38 11.33 7.56
C ILE A 20 -22.26 12.78 8.05
N ALA A 21 -23.07 13.70 7.52
CA ALA A 21 -23.06 15.10 7.93
C ALA A 21 -23.38 15.25 9.42
N GLU A 22 -24.40 14.55 9.94
CA GLU A 22 -24.74 14.55 11.37
C GLU A 22 -23.56 14.11 12.25
N ILE A 23 -22.86 13.03 11.87
CA ILE A 23 -21.69 12.51 12.60
C ILE A 23 -20.56 13.51 12.59
N VAL A 24 -20.28 14.14 11.44
CA VAL A 24 -19.21 15.12 11.27
C VAL A 24 -19.51 16.39 12.06
N ASP A 25 -20.73 16.90 11.98
CA ASP A 25 -21.14 18.14 12.65
C ASP A 25 -21.20 18.01 14.19
N ALA A 26 -21.34 16.78 14.69
CA ALA A 26 -21.23 16.50 16.13
C ALA A 26 -19.79 16.55 16.66
N ARG A 27 -18.79 16.77 15.79
CA ARG A 27 -17.37 16.77 16.17
C ARG A 27 -16.76 18.14 15.98
N PRO A 28 -16.58 18.93 17.07
CA PRO A 28 -16.07 20.29 16.99
C PRO A 28 -14.61 20.39 16.52
N GLU A 29 -13.86 19.30 16.62
CA GLU A 29 -12.48 19.21 16.14
C GLU A 29 -12.35 19.02 14.63
N VAL A 30 -13.46 18.77 13.92
CA VAL A 30 -13.47 18.52 12.48
C VAL A 30 -13.85 19.79 11.72
N THR A 31 -13.07 20.15 10.72
CA THR A 31 -13.35 21.26 9.82
C THR A 31 -13.75 20.73 8.44
N ARG A 32 -14.85 21.19 7.91
CA ARG A 32 -15.24 20.90 6.51
C ARG A 32 -14.39 21.74 5.56
N VAL A 33 -13.90 21.11 4.51
CA VAL A 33 -13.21 21.78 3.41
C VAL A 33 -14.14 21.97 2.23
N ASP A 34 -13.80 22.90 1.33
CA ASP A 34 -14.56 23.18 0.13
C ASP A 34 -14.61 21.94 -0.79
N THR A 35 -15.78 21.61 -1.27
CA THR A 35 -16.01 20.48 -2.19
C THR A 35 -15.35 20.69 -3.56
N GLU A 36 -15.02 21.90 -3.95
CA GLU A 36 -14.28 22.17 -5.19
C GLU A 36 -12.90 21.52 -5.19
N ILE A 37 -12.23 21.43 -4.03
CA ILE A 37 -10.96 20.69 -3.86
C ILE A 37 -11.14 19.22 -4.26
N ILE A 38 -12.26 18.63 -3.89
CA ILE A 38 -12.57 17.23 -4.18
C ILE A 38 -12.87 17.03 -5.66
N ARG A 39 -13.63 17.97 -6.26
CA ARG A 39 -13.95 17.93 -7.70
C ARG A 39 -12.69 18.06 -8.54
N ASP A 40 -11.81 18.97 -8.19
CA ASP A 40 -10.54 19.16 -8.87
C ASP A 40 -9.67 17.90 -8.77
N TRP A 41 -9.58 17.30 -7.59
CA TRP A 41 -8.88 16.04 -7.39
C TRP A 41 -9.46 14.91 -8.26
N PHE A 42 -10.79 14.74 -8.31
CA PHE A 42 -11.44 13.75 -9.18
C PHE A 42 -11.21 14.01 -10.66
N ALA A 43 -11.20 15.25 -11.09
CA ALA A 43 -10.92 15.62 -12.48
C ALA A 43 -9.52 15.21 -12.95
N HIS A 44 -8.57 15.15 -12.02
CA HIS A 44 -7.17 14.80 -12.29
C HIS A 44 -6.77 13.39 -11.80
N LEU A 45 -7.74 12.57 -11.41
CA LEU A 45 -7.49 11.24 -10.86
C LEU A 45 -6.86 10.28 -11.90
N ASN A 46 -7.25 10.42 -13.16
CA ASN A 46 -6.76 9.58 -14.25
C ASN A 46 -5.64 10.29 -15.00
N TRP A 47 -4.48 9.68 -15.00
CA TRP A 47 -3.32 10.18 -15.72
C TRP A 47 -3.42 9.91 -17.22
N GLY A 48 -3.39 10.99 -18.01
CA GLY A 48 -3.21 10.90 -19.44
C GLY A 48 -1.75 10.69 -19.86
N PRO A 49 -1.48 10.42 -21.15
CA PRO A 49 -0.12 10.21 -21.66
C PRO A 49 0.83 11.37 -21.35
N GLU A 50 0.34 12.60 -21.38
CA GLU A 50 1.12 13.81 -21.09
C GLU A 50 1.63 13.81 -19.65
N LYS A 51 0.77 13.46 -18.68
CA LYS A 51 1.14 13.40 -17.27
C LYS A 51 2.17 12.32 -16.99
N LEU A 52 2.09 11.19 -17.69
CA LEU A 52 3.10 10.12 -17.60
C LEU A 52 4.46 10.55 -18.15
N ILE A 53 4.48 11.37 -19.18
CA ILE A 53 5.73 11.93 -19.73
C ILE A 53 6.34 12.92 -18.74
N GLU A 54 5.55 13.87 -18.23
CA GLU A 54 5.99 14.82 -17.20
C GLU A 54 6.59 14.13 -15.98
N GLU A 55 5.94 13.06 -15.48
CA GLU A 55 6.44 12.30 -14.35
C GLU A 55 7.78 11.63 -14.64
N ARG A 56 7.91 11.00 -15.81
CA ARG A 56 9.18 10.36 -16.20
C ARG A 56 10.32 11.37 -16.34
N GLU A 57 10.03 12.54 -16.88
CA GLU A 57 11.00 13.63 -16.98
C GLU A 57 11.39 14.11 -15.58
N PHE A 58 10.41 14.33 -14.70
CA PHE A 58 10.65 14.71 -13.31
C PHE A 58 11.54 13.70 -12.57
N ILE A 59 11.23 12.40 -12.69
CA ILE A 59 12.02 11.33 -12.06
C ILE A 59 13.47 11.36 -12.55
N ARG A 60 13.68 11.52 -13.85
CA ARG A 60 15.04 11.55 -14.45
C ARG A 60 15.83 12.81 -14.05
N GLU A 61 15.17 13.95 -14.00
CA GLU A 61 15.81 15.22 -13.67
C GLU A 61 16.17 15.31 -12.18
N HIS A 62 15.28 14.84 -11.31
CA HIS A 62 15.41 15.03 -9.87
C HIS A 62 15.92 13.78 -9.14
N MET A 63 16.08 12.65 -9.84
CA MET A 63 16.45 11.35 -9.24
C MET A 63 15.57 11.02 -8.02
N ARG A 64 14.27 11.31 -8.14
CA ARG A 64 13.29 11.08 -7.08
C ARG A 64 12.29 10.02 -7.52
N MET A 65 12.13 8.99 -6.68
CA MET A 65 11.21 7.88 -6.92
C MET A 65 10.10 7.88 -5.87
N GLY A 66 8.92 7.44 -6.31
CA GLY A 66 7.79 7.18 -5.43
C GLY A 66 7.31 5.75 -5.59
N TYR A 67 7.06 5.10 -4.46
CA TYR A 67 6.50 3.75 -4.41
C TYR A 67 5.39 3.64 -3.40
N THR A 68 4.69 2.54 -3.53
CA THR A 68 3.63 2.17 -2.62
C THR A 68 3.77 0.73 -2.20
N THR A 69 3.36 0.43 -0.96
CA THR A 69 3.11 -0.93 -0.51
C THR A 69 1.81 -0.97 0.28
N GLU A 70 1.16 -2.10 0.30
CA GLU A 70 -0.17 -2.19 0.88
C GLU A 70 -0.28 -3.49 1.67
N VAL A 71 -0.86 -3.37 2.85
CA VAL A 71 -1.19 -4.46 3.77
C VAL A 71 -2.64 -4.33 4.22
N SER A 72 -3.16 -5.29 4.96
CA SER A 72 -4.49 -5.18 5.56
C SER A 72 -4.53 -5.74 6.97
N GLY A 73 -5.55 -5.32 7.71
CA GLY A 73 -5.77 -5.79 9.06
C GLY A 73 -7.18 -5.50 9.56
N ASN A 74 -7.56 -6.19 10.63
CA ASN A 74 -8.80 -5.88 11.33
C ASN A 74 -8.70 -4.49 12.00
N TRP A 75 -9.84 -3.88 12.29
CA TRP A 75 -9.91 -2.58 12.97
C TRP A 75 -9.14 -2.53 14.29
N SER A 76 -9.01 -3.66 14.97
CA SER A 76 -8.26 -3.77 16.23
C SER A 76 -6.75 -3.63 16.09
N VAL A 77 -6.18 -3.87 14.90
CA VAL A 77 -4.72 -3.92 14.69
C VAL A 77 -4.22 -2.95 13.63
N ILE A 78 -5.08 -2.47 12.73
CA ILE A 78 -4.63 -1.66 11.57
C ILE A 78 -3.92 -0.36 11.98
N ASN A 79 -4.39 0.28 13.04
CA ASN A 79 -3.73 1.49 13.56
C ASN A 79 -2.34 1.18 14.12
N GLU A 80 -2.20 0.07 14.83
CA GLU A 80 -0.91 -0.40 15.34
C GLU A 80 0.06 -0.71 14.20
N ILE A 81 -0.40 -1.37 13.15
CA ILE A 81 0.39 -1.65 11.94
C ILE A 81 0.90 -0.34 11.33
N TYR A 82 0.03 0.65 11.18
CA TYR A 82 0.41 1.97 10.65
C TYR A 82 1.47 2.64 11.51
N GLU A 83 1.20 2.82 12.79
CA GLU A 83 2.08 3.56 13.70
C GLU A 83 3.45 2.88 13.87
N ASN A 84 3.45 1.55 14.03
CA ASN A 84 4.67 0.78 14.17
C ASN A 84 5.48 0.78 12.88
N GLY A 85 4.85 0.57 11.73
CA GLY A 85 5.52 0.60 10.43
C GLY A 85 6.20 1.95 10.17
N ILE A 86 5.47 3.06 10.32
CA ILE A 86 6.04 4.41 10.16
C ILE A 86 7.20 4.65 11.14
N ARG A 87 7.03 4.25 12.42
CA ARG A 87 8.07 4.39 13.44
C ARG A 87 9.31 3.57 13.11
N ARG A 88 9.14 2.32 12.66
CA ARG A 88 10.27 1.45 12.27
C ARG A 88 11.02 2.01 11.08
N VAL A 89 10.34 2.42 10.02
CA VAL A 89 11.00 3.07 8.87
C VAL A 89 11.84 4.26 9.34
N ARG A 90 11.28 5.14 10.17
CA ARG A 90 11.99 6.32 10.68
C ARG A 90 13.20 5.98 11.56
N LYS A 91 13.17 4.87 12.26
CA LYS A 91 14.20 4.49 13.24
C LYS A 91 15.23 3.50 12.69
N GLU A 92 14.80 2.57 11.84
CA GLU A 92 15.60 1.39 11.47
C GLU A 92 16.07 1.44 10.03
N PHE A 93 15.38 2.17 9.14
CA PHE A 93 15.78 2.25 7.74
C PHE A 93 17.06 3.09 7.59
N PRO A 94 18.16 2.50 7.07
CA PRO A 94 19.46 3.16 7.05
C PRO A 94 19.52 4.47 6.25
N HIS A 95 18.66 4.58 5.22
CA HIS A 95 18.62 5.72 4.31
C HIS A 95 17.41 6.63 4.56
N VAL A 96 16.96 6.74 5.81
CA VAL A 96 15.78 7.54 6.20
C VAL A 96 15.92 9.02 5.83
N ALA A 97 17.14 9.55 5.79
CA ALA A 97 17.40 10.94 5.40
C ALA A 97 17.06 11.23 3.93
N ASP A 98 17.03 10.21 3.08
CA ASP A 98 16.68 10.34 1.67
C ASP A 98 15.15 10.34 1.44
N ILE A 99 14.36 9.91 2.44
CA ILE A 99 12.90 9.88 2.35
C ILE A 99 12.35 11.31 2.40
N THR A 100 11.62 11.68 1.36
CA THR A 100 11.01 13.01 1.22
C THR A 100 9.53 13.01 1.61
N MET A 101 8.86 11.86 1.50
CA MET A 101 7.47 11.67 1.91
C MET A 101 7.28 10.26 2.47
N LEU A 102 6.54 10.13 3.54
CA LEU A 102 6.17 8.85 4.15
C LEU A 102 4.81 9.00 4.84
N GLY A 103 3.84 8.28 4.38
CA GLY A 103 2.49 8.30 4.92
C GLY A 103 1.68 7.10 4.49
N GLY A 104 0.38 7.14 4.74
CA GLY A 104 -0.53 6.09 4.31
C GLY A 104 -1.97 6.57 4.29
N HIS A 105 -2.77 5.84 3.56
CA HIS A 105 -4.23 6.01 3.51
C HIS A 105 -4.93 4.66 3.42
N SER A 106 -6.21 4.65 3.70
CA SER A 106 -7.08 3.51 3.48
C SER A 106 -8.05 3.84 2.36
N SER A 107 -8.28 2.90 1.45
CA SER A 107 -9.21 3.03 0.33
C SER A 107 -10.28 1.94 0.29
N HIS A 108 -10.13 0.89 1.07
CA HIS A 108 -11.05 -0.25 1.10
C HIS A 108 -11.43 -0.57 2.54
N SER A 109 -12.60 -0.10 2.95
CA SER A 109 -13.11 -0.31 4.31
C SER A 109 -14.20 -1.37 4.31
N TYR A 110 -14.08 -2.31 5.24
CA TYR A 110 -15.00 -3.43 5.45
C TYR A 110 -15.54 -3.41 6.88
N GLN A 111 -16.53 -4.22 7.16
CA GLN A 111 -17.07 -4.34 8.52
C GLN A 111 -16.00 -4.79 9.53
N THR A 112 -15.09 -5.66 9.14
CA THR A 112 -14.10 -6.28 10.01
C THR A 112 -12.75 -5.59 10.02
N GLY A 113 -12.44 -4.76 9.01
CA GLY A 113 -11.13 -4.15 8.88
C GLY A 113 -10.99 -3.30 7.62
N THR A 114 -9.76 -3.00 7.30
CA THR A 114 -9.41 -2.15 6.15
C THR A 114 -8.03 -2.50 5.61
N ASN A 115 -7.73 -2.02 4.41
CA ASN A 115 -6.35 -1.97 3.94
C ASN A 115 -5.62 -0.75 4.49
N MET A 116 -4.30 -0.82 4.51
CA MET A 116 -3.42 0.33 4.72
C MET A 116 -2.45 0.42 3.55
N TYR A 117 -2.61 1.47 2.77
CA TYR A 117 -1.82 1.77 1.59
C TYR A 117 -0.74 2.76 1.97
N PHE A 118 0.49 2.30 2.13
CA PHE A 118 1.63 3.14 2.43
C PHE A 118 2.18 3.75 1.15
N VAL A 119 2.46 5.04 1.22
CA VAL A 119 3.05 5.82 0.13
C VAL A 119 4.33 6.45 0.64
N TYR A 120 5.40 6.33 -0.11
CA TYR A 120 6.69 6.91 0.23
C TYR A 120 7.46 7.34 -1.00
N ASP A 121 8.07 8.51 -0.91
CA ASP A 121 8.98 9.04 -1.91
C ASP A 121 10.36 9.20 -1.30
N TYR A 122 11.38 9.05 -2.11
CA TYR A 122 12.76 9.25 -1.72
C TYR A 122 13.62 9.75 -2.87
N ASN A 123 14.69 10.45 -2.52
CA ASN A 123 15.76 10.77 -3.46
C ASN A 123 16.65 9.54 -3.65
N VAL A 124 17.00 9.24 -4.89
CA VAL A 124 17.93 8.15 -5.22
C VAL A 124 19.34 8.72 -5.09
N VAL A 125 20.05 8.30 -4.06
CA VAL A 125 21.38 8.79 -3.70
C VAL A 125 22.40 7.65 -3.77
N ASP A 126 23.55 7.88 -4.37
CA ASP A 126 24.68 6.95 -4.40
C ASP A 126 24.34 5.52 -4.85
N CYS A 127 23.43 5.38 -5.83
CA CYS A 127 23.14 4.12 -6.49
C CYS A 127 22.56 4.36 -7.89
N THR A 128 22.56 3.34 -8.72
CA THR A 128 21.91 3.37 -10.04
C THR A 128 20.41 3.14 -9.92
N ILE A 129 19.67 3.39 -11.03
CA ILE A 129 18.23 3.11 -11.10
C ILE A 129 17.95 1.61 -10.96
N GLU A 130 18.86 0.77 -11.42
CA GLU A 130 18.74 -0.69 -11.31
C GLU A 130 18.90 -1.15 -9.85
N GLU A 131 19.75 -0.50 -9.07
CA GLU A 131 20.03 -0.82 -7.66
C GLU A 131 19.02 -0.16 -6.71
N GLU A 132 18.29 0.84 -7.17
CA GLU A 132 17.42 1.68 -6.35
C GLU A 132 16.39 0.83 -5.56
N ARG A 133 15.76 -0.16 -6.19
CA ARG A 133 14.75 -0.99 -5.54
C ARG A 133 15.32 -1.83 -4.40
N GLU A 134 16.52 -2.37 -4.59
CA GLU A 134 17.23 -3.15 -3.57
C GLU A 134 17.61 -2.28 -2.37
N LYS A 135 18.00 -1.04 -2.63
CA LYS A 135 18.43 -0.10 -1.61
C LYS A 135 17.28 0.50 -0.81
N TYR A 136 16.15 0.83 -1.46
CA TYR A 136 15.05 1.60 -0.86
C TYR A 136 13.74 0.82 -0.77
N HIS A 137 13.17 0.43 -1.92
CA HIS A 137 11.82 -0.11 -1.97
C HIS A 137 11.68 -1.44 -1.22
N ILE A 138 12.57 -2.39 -1.46
CA ILE A 138 12.49 -3.73 -0.86
C ILE A 138 12.62 -3.67 0.67
N PRO A 139 13.61 -2.98 1.26
CA PRO A 139 13.70 -2.87 2.72
C PRO A 139 12.53 -2.14 3.37
N ILE A 140 12.01 -1.07 2.75
CA ILE A 140 10.84 -0.36 3.28
C ILE A 140 9.60 -1.25 3.22
N ASN A 141 9.37 -1.95 2.09
CA ASN A 141 8.28 -2.91 1.96
C ASN A 141 8.36 -4.02 3.00
N ALA A 142 9.56 -4.57 3.26
CA ALA A 142 9.78 -5.60 4.26
C ALA A 142 9.32 -5.15 5.65
N ILE A 143 9.67 -3.93 6.08
CA ILE A 143 9.25 -3.39 7.37
C ILE A 143 7.72 -3.38 7.51
N PHE A 144 6.99 -2.94 6.51
CA PHE A 144 5.53 -2.89 6.56
C PHE A 144 4.89 -4.28 6.55
N VAL A 145 5.41 -5.21 5.76
CA VAL A 145 4.96 -6.60 5.71
C VAL A 145 5.16 -7.28 7.06
N GLU A 146 6.34 -7.15 7.65
CA GLU A 146 6.67 -7.73 8.95
C GLU A 146 5.77 -7.20 10.07
N GLU A 147 5.51 -5.89 10.11
CA GLU A 147 4.61 -5.32 11.11
C GLU A 147 3.16 -5.78 10.92
N ALA A 148 2.72 -5.95 9.67
CA ALA A 148 1.39 -6.50 9.39
C ALA A 148 1.26 -7.93 9.91
N LEU A 149 2.18 -8.82 9.57
CA LEU A 149 2.15 -10.22 10.00
C LEU A 149 2.28 -10.35 11.51
N LYS A 150 3.19 -9.61 12.14
CA LYS A 150 3.38 -9.59 13.59
C LYS A 150 2.11 -9.18 14.36
N ALA A 151 1.33 -8.26 13.81
CA ALA A 151 0.06 -7.82 14.39
C ALA A 151 -1.13 -8.76 14.05
N GLY A 152 -0.91 -9.80 13.26
CA GLY A 152 -1.98 -10.71 12.80
C GLY A 152 -2.82 -10.13 11.66
N GLY A 153 -2.25 -9.20 10.91
CA GLY A 153 -2.78 -8.69 9.63
C GLY A 153 -2.37 -9.57 8.46
N SER A 154 -2.56 -9.08 7.26
CA SER A 154 -2.15 -9.73 6.01
C SER A 154 -1.14 -8.85 5.26
N MET A 155 -0.15 -9.50 4.65
CA MET A 155 0.92 -8.83 3.90
C MET A 155 0.46 -8.14 2.63
N CYS A 156 -0.76 -8.40 2.17
CA CYS A 156 -1.37 -7.68 1.06
C CYS A 156 -2.89 -7.82 1.06
N HIS A 157 -3.58 -6.90 0.37
CA HIS A 157 -5.02 -6.95 0.14
C HIS A 157 -5.33 -7.04 -1.36
N HIS A 158 -4.86 -6.09 -2.17
CA HIS A 158 -5.11 -6.05 -3.62
C HIS A 158 -3.84 -5.93 -4.48
N HIS A 159 -2.68 -5.66 -3.91
CA HIS A 159 -1.42 -5.59 -4.66
C HIS A 159 -0.88 -6.97 -5.08
N GLY A 160 -1.35 -8.03 -4.45
CA GLY A 160 -0.81 -9.38 -4.63
C GLY A 160 0.54 -9.58 -3.94
N ILE A 161 0.94 -10.85 -3.85
CA ILE A 161 2.19 -11.23 -3.19
C ILE A 161 3.40 -10.81 -4.04
N GLY A 162 3.39 -11.16 -5.32
CA GLY A 162 4.49 -10.87 -6.23
C GLY A 162 5.79 -11.53 -5.78
N LYS A 163 6.92 -10.95 -6.19
CA LYS A 163 8.26 -11.37 -5.77
C LYS A 163 8.70 -10.76 -4.44
N TYR A 164 8.31 -9.52 -4.19
CA TYR A 164 8.77 -8.77 -3.02
C TYR A 164 8.19 -9.27 -1.69
N ARG A 165 7.03 -9.92 -1.72
CA ARG A 165 6.38 -10.51 -0.53
C ARG A 165 6.49 -12.03 -0.48
N ALA A 166 6.99 -12.67 -1.54
CA ALA A 166 7.18 -14.12 -1.60
C ALA A 166 7.93 -14.70 -0.39
N PRO A 167 8.95 -14.07 0.20
CA PRO A 167 9.64 -14.58 1.39
C PRO A 167 8.72 -14.84 2.59
N TRP A 168 7.62 -14.09 2.73
CA TRP A 168 6.68 -14.23 3.87
C TRP A 168 5.46 -15.12 3.58
N THR A 169 5.34 -15.66 2.36
CA THR A 169 4.16 -16.46 1.97
C THR A 169 3.96 -17.68 2.89
N ALA A 170 5.03 -18.38 3.25
CA ALA A 170 4.96 -19.53 4.15
C ALA A 170 4.52 -19.15 5.57
N GLU A 171 4.96 -17.99 6.07
CA GLU A 171 4.57 -17.46 7.37
C GLU A 171 3.08 -17.13 7.42
N GLU A 172 2.59 -16.37 6.45
CA GLU A 172 1.18 -15.95 6.40
C GLU A 172 0.22 -17.12 6.23
N HIS A 173 0.56 -18.07 5.36
CA HIS A 173 -0.35 -19.17 5.03
C HIS A 173 -0.15 -20.42 5.87
N GLY A 174 0.94 -20.50 6.64
CA GLY A 174 1.21 -21.63 7.53
C GLY A 174 1.11 -22.99 6.82
N THR A 175 0.31 -23.90 7.37
CA THR A 175 0.15 -25.24 6.80
C THR A 175 -0.49 -25.26 5.41
N ALA A 176 -1.28 -24.25 5.05
CA ALA A 176 -1.89 -24.13 3.73
C ALA A 176 -0.83 -23.89 2.63
N TYR A 177 0.34 -23.36 2.97
CA TYR A 177 1.43 -23.13 2.03
C TYR A 177 1.85 -24.42 1.31
N ARG A 178 1.86 -25.57 2.00
CA ARG A 178 2.17 -26.88 1.39
C ARG A 178 1.14 -27.30 0.34
N LEU A 179 -0.14 -26.99 0.55
CA LEU A 179 -1.18 -27.25 -0.44
C LEU A 179 -1.01 -26.35 -1.67
N MET A 180 -0.66 -25.10 -1.45
CA MET A 180 -0.37 -24.16 -2.52
C MET A 180 0.84 -24.64 -3.37
N GLN A 181 1.91 -25.09 -2.71
CA GLN A 181 3.08 -25.68 -3.40
C GLN A 181 2.70 -26.95 -4.17
N GLY A 182 1.86 -27.82 -3.63
CA GLY A 182 1.35 -29.01 -4.30
C GLY A 182 0.60 -28.65 -5.59
N LEU A 183 -0.28 -27.65 -5.53
CA LEU A 183 -0.97 -27.13 -6.72
C LEU A 183 0.01 -26.55 -7.75
N LYS A 184 0.98 -25.76 -7.30
CA LYS A 184 2.02 -25.22 -8.20
C LYS A 184 2.76 -26.35 -8.94
N ASN A 185 3.20 -27.36 -8.23
CA ASN A 185 3.95 -28.48 -8.80
C ASN A 185 3.10 -29.33 -9.78
N GLU A 186 1.80 -29.45 -9.51
CA GLU A 186 0.89 -30.15 -10.42
C GLU A 186 0.69 -29.43 -11.75
N PHE A 187 0.51 -28.09 -11.69
CA PHE A 187 0.26 -27.28 -12.89
C PHE A 187 1.53 -26.82 -13.62
N ASP A 188 2.65 -26.74 -12.91
CA ASP A 188 3.94 -26.30 -13.45
C ASP A 188 5.09 -27.20 -12.94
N PRO A 189 5.08 -28.49 -13.35
CA PRO A 189 6.05 -29.47 -12.86
C PRO A 189 7.50 -29.18 -13.26
N ASN A 190 7.70 -28.33 -14.25
CA ASN A 190 9.03 -27.90 -14.70
C ASN A 190 9.48 -26.58 -14.08
N GLY A 191 8.62 -25.92 -13.26
CA GLY A 191 8.95 -24.69 -12.58
C GLY A 191 9.32 -23.52 -13.49
N ILE A 192 8.70 -23.41 -14.68
CA ILE A 192 9.05 -22.40 -15.70
C ILE A 192 8.11 -21.19 -15.69
N MET A 193 7.00 -21.24 -14.95
CA MET A 193 6.01 -20.17 -14.92
C MET A 193 6.13 -19.31 -13.67
N ASN A 194 6.19 -17.99 -13.84
CA ASN A 194 6.17 -17.00 -12.76
C ASN A 194 7.21 -17.27 -11.66
N LEU A 195 8.45 -17.49 -12.05
CA LEU A 195 9.56 -17.78 -11.13
C LEU A 195 9.69 -16.69 -10.04
N GLY A 196 9.74 -17.12 -8.78
CA GLY A 196 9.88 -16.25 -7.62
C GLY A 196 8.61 -15.48 -7.23
N THR A 197 7.49 -15.70 -7.94
CA THR A 197 6.20 -15.10 -7.59
C THR A 197 5.43 -16.04 -6.68
N ILE A 198 5.04 -15.57 -5.49
CA ILE A 198 4.40 -16.34 -4.41
C ILE A 198 5.37 -17.33 -3.74
N TYR A 199 6.12 -18.07 -4.51
CA TYR A 199 7.09 -19.06 -4.05
C TYR A 199 8.49 -18.51 -4.28
N PRO A 200 9.26 -18.23 -3.22
CA PRO A 200 10.65 -17.79 -3.38
C PRO A 200 11.44 -18.80 -4.22
N VAL A 201 12.33 -18.30 -5.05
CA VAL A 201 13.35 -19.16 -5.66
C VAL A 201 14.37 -19.43 -4.56
N GLU A 202 14.64 -20.70 -4.28
CA GLU A 202 15.75 -21.08 -3.40
C GLU A 202 17.04 -20.77 -4.16
N ASP A 203 17.87 -19.92 -3.59
CA ASP A 203 19.22 -19.70 -4.11
C ASP A 203 20.02 -21.00 -3.89
N ASP A 204 20.55 -21.59 -4.96
CA ASP A 204 21.42 -22.79 -4.93
C ASP A 204 22.76 -22.52 -4.23
#